data_d1cfbb74067be49003eded2c9c1da159
#
_entry.id   d1cfbb74067be49003eded2c9c1da159
#
_cell.length_a   1.000
_cell.length_b   1.000
_cell.length_c   1.000
_cell.angle_alpha   90.00
_cell.angle_beta   90.00
_cell.angle_gamma   90.00
#
_symmetry.space_group_name_H-M   'P 1'
#
loop_
_entity.id
_entity.type
_entity.pdbx_description
1 polymer ?
#
loop_
_entity_poly.entity_id
_entity_poly.type
_entity_poly.pdbx_seq_one_letter_code
_entity_poly.pdbx_strand_id
1 'polypeptide(L)'
;MKRILLLLFIVISSSAFGQKDTLGQDLDTLYGIASYYSPHFDSSKTATGEMYLHSKLTGASNFYKLNTWVRVTNLRNGRSVVVRINDRMARRMAAKGRVIDLSRSAAKILGFMKSGLTKVQLVRVPKGTKK
;
A
#
# COMPACT_ATOMS: atom_id res chain seq x y z
N MET A 1 -46.58 50.41 13.48
CA MET A 1 -46.38 48.96 13.39
C MET A 1 -44.98 48.67 13.01
N LYS A 2 -44.19 48.15 13.94
CA LYS A 2 -42.82 47.75 13.66
C LYS A 2 -42.85 46.34 13.10
N ARG A 3 -42.44 46.19 11.84
CA ARG A 3 -42.26 44.86 11.24
C ARG A 3 -40.90 44.32 11.74
N ILE A 4 -40.97 43.30 12.56
CA ILE A 4 -39.80 42.56 12.99
C ILE A 4 -39.43 41.65 11.83
N LEU A 5 -38.34 41.99 11.14
CA LEU A 5 -37.76 41.13 10.13
C LEU A 5 -36.95 40.06 10.85
N LEU A 6 -37.50 38.86 10.94
CA LEU A 6 -36.81 37.73 11.48
C LEU A 6 -35.82 37.22 10.43
N LEU A 7 -34.55 37.67 10.56
CA LEU A 7 -33.44 37.11 9.78
C LEU A 7 -33.16 35.71 10.28
N LEU A 8 -33.70 34.73 9.55
CA LEU A 8 -33.36 33.33 9.75
C LEU A 8 -31.91 33.13 9.28
N PHE A 9 -30.99 33.17 10.22
CA PHE A 9 -29.64 32.72 9.95
C PHE A 9 -29.68 31.20 9.77
N ILE A 10 -29.73 30.74 8.51
CA ILE A 10 -29.43 29.35 8.18
C ILE A 10 -27.93 29.19 8.37
N VAL A 11 -27.53 28.71 9.53
CA VAL A 11 -26.19 28.20 9.72
C VAL A 11 -26.09 26.93 8.88
N ILE A 12 -25.61 27.08 7.65
CA ILE A 12 -25.14 25.93 6.89
C ILE A 12 -23.89 25.48 7.61
N SER A 13 -24.03 24.58 8.54
CA SER A 13 -22.91 23.81 9.01
C SER A 13 -22.46 22.94 7.83
N SER A 14 -21.59 23.49 7.01
CA SER A 14 -20.78 22.69 6.13
C SER A 14 -19.95 21.80 7.06
N SER A 15 -20.44 20.59 7.30
CA SER A 15 -19.57 19.54 7.77
C SER A 15 -18.52 19.39 6.68
N ALA A 16 -17.42 20.12 6.87
CA ALA A 16 -16.21 19.84 6.14
C ALA A 16 -15.82 18.43 6.52
N PHE A 17 -16.30 17.45 5.75
CA PHE A 17 -15.58 16.21 5.61
C PHE A 17 -14.19 16.63 5.19
N GLY A 18 -13.25 16.59 6.14
CA GLY A 18 -11.89 16.92 5.84
C GLY A 18 -11.49 16.08 4.65
N GLN A 19 -11.47 16.72 3.49
CA GLN A 19 -10.73 16.17 2.38
C GLN A 19 -9.32 16.12 2.89
N LYS A 20 -8.93 14.94 3.34
CA LYS A 20 -7.53 14.67 3.60
C LYS A 20 -6.84 14.98 2.30
N ASP A 21 -5.90 15.91 2.35
CA ASP A 21 -5.12 16.30 1.21
C ASP A 21 -4.53 15.07 0.55
N THR A 22 -4.76 14.92 -0.73
CA THR A 22 -4.22 13.83 -1.54
C THR A 22 -2.70 13.90 -1.70
N LEU A 23 -2.08 14.99 -1.28
CA LEU A 23 -0.64 15.18 -1.27
C LEU A 23 -0.08 14.79 0.10
N GLY A 24 0.50 13.58 0.19
CA GLY A 24 1.13 13.07 1.40
C GLY A 24 0.19 12.26 2.27
N GLN A 25 -0.98 11.92 1.78
CA GLN A 25 -1.77 10.87 2.40
C GLN A 25 -1.01 9.58 2.30
N ASP A 26 -0.74 9.16 3.44
CA ASP A 26 -0.81 7.81 3.80
C ASP A 26 -2.08 7.22 3.23
N LEU A 27 -1.98 6.67 2.03
CA LEU A 27 -3.05 5.88 1.48
C LEU A 27 -3.22 4.69 2.42
N ASP A 28 -4.14 4.81 3.37
CA ASP A 28 -4.43 3.70 4.25
C ASP A 28 -4.78 2.45 3.44
N THR A 29 -5.34 2.66 2.26
CA THR A 29 -5.72 1.58 1.34
C THR A 29 -5.34 1.93 -0.09
N LEU A 30 -4.62 1.03 -0.76
CA LEU A 30 -4.21 1.14 -2.16
C LEU A 30 -4.53 -0.15 -2.89
N TYR A 31 -5.07 -0.04 -4.11
CA TYR A 31 -5.33 -1.17 -4.98
C TYR A 31 -4.39 -1.15 -6.19
N GLY A 32 -3.97 -2.30 -6.64
CA GLY A 32 -3.12 -2.41 -7.82
C GLY A 32 -2.64 -3.82 -8.05
N ILE A 33 -1.57 -3.94 -8.84
CA ILE A 33 -0.99 -5.22 -9.23
C ILE A 33 0.27 -5.47 -8.42
N ALA A 34 0.40 -6.68 -7.86
CA ALA A 34 1.61 -7.19 -7.25
C ALA A 34 2.35 -8.13 -8.19
N SER A 35 3.66 -8.08 -8.13
CA SER A 35 4.56 -9.09 -8.65
C SER A 35 5.53 -9.52 -7.55
N TYR A 36 6.54 -10.30 -7.87
CA TYR A 36 7.57 -10.70 -6.92
C TYR A 36 8.96 -10.70 -7.56
N TYR A 37 9.98 -10.67 -6.73
CA TYR A 37 11.38 -10.63 -7.16
C TYR A 37 11.77 -11.86 -7.97
N SER A 38 12.54 -11.65 -9.04
CA SER A 38 13.15 -12.74 -9.81
C SER A 38 14.16 -13.54 -8.96
N PRO A 39 14.43 -14.81 -9.30
CA PRO A 39 15.31 -15.66 -8.51
C PRO A 39 16.73 -15.09 -8.31
N HIS A 40 17.26 -14.34 -9.27
CA HIS A 40 18.65 -13.83 -9.23
C HIS A 40 18.84 -12.59 -8.35
N PHE A 41 17.78 -12.04 -7.74
CA PHE A 41 17.91 -10.90 -6.84
C PHE A 41 18.28 -11.26 -5.41
N ASP A 42 18.31 -12.53 -5.05
CA ASP A 42 18.68 -12.94 -3.70
C ASP A 42 20.07 -12.40 -3.33
N SER A 43 20.20 -11.83 -2.14
CA SER A 43 21.41 -11.18 -1.65
C SER A 43 21.79 -9.86 -2.36
N SER A 44 20.89 -9.26 -3.15
CA SER A 44 21.11 -7.92 -3.69
C SER A 44 20.79 -6.84 -2.65
N LYS A 45 21.42 -5.66 -2.78
CA LYS A 45 21.22 -4.54 -1.86
C LYS A 45 19.91 -3.82 -2.16
N THR A 46 19.13 -3.54 -1.12
CA THR A 46 17.86 -2.80 -1.21
C THR A 46 18.05 -1.30 -0.96
N ALA A 47 16.99 -0.51 -1.15
CA ALA A 47 16.99 0.93 -0.92
C ALA A 47 17.26 1.30 0.55
N THR A 48 16.92 0.45 1.52
CA THR A 48 17.28 0.64 2.93
C THR A 48 18.74 0.36 3.24
N GLY A 49 19.47 -0.22 2.28
CA GLY A 49 20.85 -0.68 2.49
C GLY A 49 20.96 -2.10 3.02
N GLU A 50 19.86 -2.70 3.44
CA GLU A 50 19.86 -4.11 3.82
C GLU A 50 19.84 -5.03 2.60
N MET A 51 20.23 -6.26 2.80
CA MET A 51 20.24 -7.28 1.78
C MET A 51 18.81 -7.80 1.53
N TYR A 52 18.40 -7.91 0.27
CA TYR A 52 17.16 -8.61 -0.07
C TYR A 52 17.36 -10.11 0.10
N LEU A 53 16.42 -10.75 0.79
CA LEU A 53 16.39 -12.20 0.95
C LEU A 53 15.01 -12.76 0.59
N HIS A 54 14.98 -13.78 -0.25
CA HIS A 54 13.75 -14.47 -0.64
C HIS A 54 12.94 -15.00 0.54
N SER A 55 13.61 -15.32 1.64
CA SER A 55 13.01 -15.92 2.84
C SER A 55 12.32 -14.92 3.78
N LYS A 56 12.55 -13.62 3.60
CA LYS A 56 11.97 -12.59 4.45
C LYS A 56 10.67 -12.05 3.87
N LEU A 57 9.81 -11.49 4.74
CA LEU A 57 8.55 -10.87 4.34
C LEU A 57 8.76 -9.38 4.10
N THR A 58 9.19 -9.04 2.89
CA THR A 58 9.48 -7.68 2.46
C THR A 58 8.88 -7.38 1.10
N GLY A 59 8.84 -6.11 0.75
CA GLY A 59 8.38 -5.65 -0.55
C GLY A 59 9.02 -4.36 -0.99
N ALA A 60 9.04 -4.16 -2.31
CA ALA A 60 9.42 -2.92 -2.96
C ALA A 60 8.16 -2.15 -3.36
N SER A 61 8.08 -0.88 -2.99
CA SER A 61 6.96 -0.02 -3.38
C SER A 61 7.39 1.43 -3.44
N ASN A 62 6.80 2.17 -4.40
CA ASN A 62 7.03 3.61 -4.51
C ASN A 62 5.94 4.44 -3.80
N PHE A 63 4.93 3.79 -3.22
CA PHE A 63 3.75 4.43 -2.64
C PHE A 63 3.81 4.59 -1.12
N TYR A 64 4.78 3.98 -0.46
CA TYR A 64 4.96 4.01 0.99
C TYR A 64 6.38 4.43 1.35
N LYS A 65 6.55 5.06 2.49
CA LYS A 65 7.89 5.30 3.05
C LYS A 65 8.60 3.99 3.33
N LEU A 66 9.92 3.98 3.20
CA LEU A 66 10.72 2.83 3.61
C LEU A 66 10.47 2.50 5.09
N ASN A 67 10.46 1.21 5.41
CA ASN A 67 10.16 0.64 6.72
C ASN A 67 8.68 0.72 7.14
N THR A 68 7.78 1.12 6.25
CA THR A 68 6.34 1.00 6.48
C THR A 68 5.92 -0.47 6.43
N TRP A 69 5.07 -0.87 7.35
CA TRP A 69 4.45 -2.20 7.37
C TRP A 69 3.11 -2.16 6.66
N VAL A 70 2.90 -3.11 5.77
CA VAL A 70 1.73 -3.14 4.88
C VAL A 70 1.15 -4.55 4.86
N ARG A 71 -0.16 -4.64 5.07
CA ARG A 71 -0.89 -5.88 4.79
C ARG A 71 -1.21 -5.92 3.30
N VAL A 72 -0.81 -6.99 2.66
CA VAL A 72 -1.11 -7.27 1.26
C VAL A 72 -2.15 -8.37 1.21
N THR A 73 -3.26 -8.11 0.57
CA THR A 73 -4.33 -9.09 0.35
C THR A 73 -4.42 -9.42 -1.14
N ASN A 74 -4.31 -10.69 -1.47
CA ASN A 74 -4.55 -11.19 -2.82
C ASN A 74 -6.06 -11.23 -3.06
N LEU A 75 -6.57 -10.37 -3.93
CA LEU A 75 -8.01 -10.24 -4.19
C LEU A 75 -8.61 -11.44 -4.92
N ARG A 76 -7.79 -12.31 -5.48
CA ARG A 76 -8.26 -13.53 -6.17
C ARG A 76 -8.65 -14.64 -5.21
N ASN A 77 -7.97 -14.75 -4.06
CA ASN A 77 -8.16 -15.85 -3.12
C ASN A 77 -8.39 -15.42 -1.67
N GLY A 78 -8.30 -14.12 -1.38
CA GLY A 78 -8.50 -13.56 -0.03
C GLY A 78 -7.34 -13.79 0.94
N ARG A 79 -6.23 -14.42 0.51
CA ARG A 79 -5.06 -14.60 1.38
C ARG A 79 -4.36 -13.28 1.62
N SER A 80 -3.78 -13.10 2.79
CA SER A 80 -3.04 -11.90 3.15
C SER A 80 -1.71 -12.23 3.83
N VAL A 81 -0.80 -11.29 3.75
CA VAL A 81 0.50 -11.32 4.42
C VAL A 81 0.90 -9.90 4.78
N VAL A 82 1.58 -9.72 5.90
CA VAL A 82 2.17 -8.43 6.28
C VAL A 82 3.63 -8.42 5.87
N VAL A 83 4.03 -7.37 5.16
CA VAL A 83 5.40 -7.16 4.71
C VAL A 83 5.92 -5.80 5.15
N ARG A 84 7.23 -5.66 5.28
CA ARG A 84 7.88 -4.38 5.47
C ARG A 84 8.41 -3.88 4.12
N ILE A 85 8.13 -2.62 3.81
CA ILE A 85 8.65 -1.97 2.60
C ILE A 85 10.11 -1.61 2.83
N ASN A 86 11.01 -2.26 2.12
CA ASN A 86 12.46 -2.05 2.25
C ASN A 86 13.15 -1.66 0.95
N ASP A 87 12.39 -1.53 -0.14
CA ASP A 87 12.96 -1.26 -1.44
C ASP A 87 12.03 -0.43 -2.32
N ARG A 88 12.55 0.04 -3.44
CA ARG A 88 11.84 0.82 -4.45
C ARG A 88 11.72 0.06 -5.76
N MET A 89 10.67 0.35 -6.49
CA MET A 89 10.41 -0.18 -7.83
C MET A 89 10.91 0.79 -8.90
N ALA A 90 11.24 0.28 -10.08
CA ALA A 90 11.44 1.12 -11.25
C ALA A 90 10.17 1.94 -11.55
N ARG A 91 10.30 3.23 -11.86
CA ARG A 91 9.15 4.13 -12.11
C ARG A 91 8.22 3.61 -13.22
N ARG A 92 8.77 3.02 -14.28
CA ARG A 92 8.01 2.44 -15.38
C ARG A 92 7.05 1.33 -14.94
N MET A 93 7.36 0.61 -13.87
CA MET A 93 6.50 -0.46 -13.35
C MET A 93 5.28 0.11 -12.65
N ALA A 94 5.44 1.18 -11.85
CA ALA A 94 4.33 1.89 -11.24
C ALA A 94 3.37 2.47 -12.31
N ALA A 95 3.90 2.95 -13.42
CA ALA A 95 3.09 3.44 -14.55
C ALA A 95 2.21 2.35 -15.19
N LYS A 96 2.57 1.08 -15.02
CA LYS A 96 1.80 -0.08 -15.49
C LYS A 96 0.77 -0.59 -14.45
N GLY A 97 0.51 0.16 -13.38
CA GLY A 97 -0.41 -0.22 -12.32
C GLY A 97 0.18 -1.17 -11.28
N ARG A 98 1.48 -1.40 -11.29
CA ARG A 98 2.17 -2.21 -10.27
C ARG A 98 2.43 -1.38 -9.04
N VAL A 99 1.95 -1.87 -7.90
CA VAL A 99 2.02 -1.14 -6.62
C VAL A 99 3.03 -1.74 -5.66
N ILE A 100 3.40 -3.00 -5.85
CA ILE A 100 4.37 -3.69 -4.99
C ILE A 100 5.03 -4.86 -5.71
N ASP A 101 6.32 -5.03 -5.48
CA ASP A 101 7.07 -6.24 -5.79
C ASP A 101 7.40 -6.95 -4.48
N LEU A 102 6.84 -8.12 -4.29
CA LEU A 102 6.95 -8.88 -3.05
C LEU A 102 8.17 -9.79 -3.05
N SER A 103 8.68 -10.08 -1.86
CA SER A 103 9.61 -11.19 -1.69
C SER A 103 8.95 -12.50 -2.13
N ARG A 104 9.77 -13.48 -2.51
CA ARG A 104 9.24 -14.78 -2.96
C ARG A 104 8.48 -15.52 -1.87
N SER A 105 8.92 -15.41 -0.61
CA SER A 105 8.17 -15.97 0.53
C SER A 105 6.78 -15.36 0.69
N ALA A 106 6.67 -14.04 0.56
CA ALA A 106 5.38 -13.36 0.61
C ALA A 106 4.46 -13.79 -0.54
N ALA A 107 4.99 -13.89 -1.75
CA ALA A 107 4.24 -14.34 -2.92
C ALA A 107 3.72 -15.79 -2.78
N LYS A 108 4.51 -16.65 -2.16
CA LYS A 108 4.10 -18.02 -1.85
C LYS A 108 2.93 -18.06 -0.87
N ILE A 109 2.99 -17.27 0.20
CA ILE A 109 1.90 -17.17 1.17
C ILE A 109 0.63 -16.67 0.49
N LEU A 110 0.73 -15.69 -0.41
CA LEU A 110 -0.40 -15.15 -1.16
C LEU A 110 -0.90 -16.10 -2.26
N GLY A 111 -0.13 -17.11 -2.63
CA GLY A 111 -0.56 -18.14 -3.57
C GLY A 111 -0.58 -17.70 -5.03
N PHE A 112 0.31 -16.81 -5.48
CA PHE A 112 0.34 -16.39 -6.89
C PHE A 112 1.69 -16.62 -7.60
N MET A 113 2.53 -17.50 -7.08
CA MET A 113 3.82 -17.82 -7.71
C MET A 113 3.66 -18.31 -9.16
N LYS A 114 2.59 -19.02 -9.45
CA LYS A 114 2.35 -19.60 -10.77
C LYS A 114 1.94 -18.54 -11.79
N SER A 115 1.05 -17.63 -11.42
CA SER A 115 0.58 -16.56 -12.31
C SER A 115 1.58 -15.42 -12.47
N GLY A 116 2.46 -15.20 -11.50
CA GLY A 116 3.46 -14.15 -11.49
C GLY A 116 2.92 -12.76 -11.14
N LEU A 117 1.66 -12.49 -11.38
CA LEU A 117 0.96 -11.25 -11.12
C LEU A 117 -0.39 -11.53 -10.48
N THR A 118 -0.83 -10.64 -9.60
CA THR A 118 -2.18 -10.69 -9.02
C THR A 118 -2.65 -9.31 -8.60
N LYS A 119 -3.96 -9.11 -8.60
CA LYS A 119 -4.56 -7.90 -8.04
C LYS A 119 -4.54 -7.97 -6.53
N VAL A 120 -4.11 -6.90 -5.89
CA VAL A 120 -3.97 -6.80 -4.45
C VAL A 120 -4.62 -5.55 -3.88
N GLN A 121 -4.95 -5.63 -2.61
CA GLN A 121 -5.21 -4.51 -1.73
C GLN A 121 -4.04 -4.37 -0.77
N LEU A 122 -3.53 -3.15 -0.63
CA LEU A 122 -2.50 -2.79 0.35
C LEU A 122 -3.12 -1.94 1.43
N VAL A 123 -2.87 -2.26 2.69
CA VAL A 123 -3.30 -1.48 3.85
C VAL A 123 -2.12 -1.29 4.78
N ARG A 124 -1.82 -0.02 5.13
CA ARG A 124 -0.82 0.26 6.13
C ARG A 124 -1.26 -0.32 7.47
N VAL A 125 -0.33 -0.94 8.18
CA VAL A 125 -0.56 -1.51 9.51
C VAL A 125 0.55 -1.08 10.47
N PRO A 126 0.29 -1.10 11.78
CA PRO A 126 1.33 -0.84 12.76
C PRO A 126 2.48 -1.84 12.68
N LYS A 127 3.69 -1.37 13.01
CA LYS A 127 4.87 -2.24 13.14
C LYS A 127 4.55 -3.38 14.13
N GLY A 128 4.93 -4.60 13.75
CA GLY A 128 4.70 -5.79 14.58
C GLY A 128 3.37 -6.48 14.33
N THR A 129 2.52 -5.97 13.44
CA THR A 129 1.30 -6.66 13.01
C THR A 129 1.65 -7.99 12.35
N LYS A 130 1.03 -9.09 12.78
CA LYS A 130 1.35 -10.45 12.30
C LYS A 130 0.48 -10.90 11.13
N LYS A 131 -0.77 -10.45 11.04
CA LYS A 131 -1.71 -10.77 9.96
C LYS A 131 -2.67 -9.62 9.69
#